data_6cfe7c5c2ca96acae2434f735e312e29
#
_entry.id   6cfe7c5c2ca96acae2434f735e312e29
#
_cell.length_a   1.000
_cell.length_b   1.000
_cell.length_c   1.000
_cell.angle_alpha   90.00
_cell.angle_beta   90.00
_cell.angle_gamma   90.00
#
_symmetry.space_group_name_H-M   'P 1'
#
loop_
_entity.id
_entity.type
_entity.pdbx_description
1 polymer ?
#
loop_
_entity_poly.entity_id
_entity_poly.type
_entity_poly.pdbx_seq_one_letter_code
_entity_poly.pdbx_strand_id
1 'polypeptide(L)'
;MKTCAKTRKIVPLVLALLLLFSGCSAVNRAAVFGTNGNETARRQDVLTVEFLDVGQANAALLTCGGKSLLIDGGNVADGAKVTRAVRTVTDRLDYVVNTHGHEDHVGGLPAVVDAVPVGQAIVSPVTTDSEYYRDFVDALADRGVTPVAG
;
A
#
# COMPACT_ATOMS: atom_id res chain seq x y z
N MET A 1 52.45 36.01 -41.11
CA MET A 1 52.90 34.65 -40.75
C MET A 1 51.67 33.78 -40.59
N LYS A 2 51.63 32.66 -41.30
CA LYS A 2 50.46 31.82 -41.53
C LYS A 2 50.28 30.84 -40.38
N THR A 3 49.17 30.85 -39.66
CA THR A 3 48.78 29.80 -38.70
C THR A 3 47.64 28.97 -39.27
N CYS A 4 47.94 27.72 -39.30
CA CYS A 4 47.32 26.64 -40.04
C CYS A 4 45.93 26.25 -39.51
N ALA A 5 44.94 26.35 -40.38
CA ALA A 5 43.61 25.85 -40.18
C ALA A 5 43.57 24.32 -40.39
N LYS A 6 43.67 23.54 -39.30
CA LYS A 6 43.64 22.05 -39.43
C LYS A 6 42.64 21.38 -38.47
N THR A 7 41.70 22.14 -37.89
CA THR A 7 40.77 21.59 -36.89
C THR A 7 39.31 21.37 -37.39
N ARG A 8 39.06 21.62 -38.69
CA ARG A 8 37.67 21.65 -39.22
C ARG A 8 37.17 20.29 -39.78
N LYS A 9 38.00 19.26 -39.84
CA LYS A 9 37.60 17.98 -40.48
C LYS A 9 37.32 16.82 -39.53
N ILE A 10 37.66 16.96 -38.24
CA ILE A 10 37.50 15.87 -37.27
C ILE A 10 36.13 15.91 -36.59
N VAL A 11 35.56 17.10 -36.39
CA VAL A 11 34.26 17.28 -35.72
C VAL A 11 33.09 16.60 -36.46
N PRO A 12 32.98 16.70 -37.80
CA PRO A 12 31.86 16.01 -38.46
C PRO A 12 32.03 14.48 -38.50
N LEU A 13 33.28 13.96 -38.44
CA LEU A 13 33.53 12.53 -38.42
C LEU A 13 33.16 11.89 -37.08
N VAL A 14 33.47 12.56 -35.97
CA VAL A 14 33.11 12.10 -34.63
C VAL A 14 31.60 12.16 -34.43
N LEU A 15 30.93 13.20 -34.92
CA LEU A 15 29.48 13.33 -34.86
C LEU A 15 28.76 12.26 -35.71
N ALA A 16 29.32 11.91 -36.88
CA ALA A 16 28.79 10.83 -37.71
C ALA A 16 28.99 9.44 -37.06
N LEU A 17 30.11 9.24 -36.35
CA LEU A 17 30.36 7.98 -35.63
C LEU A 17 29.42 7.81 -34.41
N LEU A 18 29.09 8.89 -33.71
CA LEU A 18 28.13 8.87 -32.59
C LEU A 18 26.69 8.56 -33.04
N LEU A 19 26.32 8.95 -34.27
CA LEU A 19 25.00 8.62 -34.83
C LEU A 19 24.88 7.16 -35.27
N LEU A 20 26.04 6.47 -35.55
CA LEU A 20 26.01 5.05 -35.91
C LEU A 20 25.83 4.11 -34.71
N PHE A 21 26.13 4.58 -33.51
CA PHE A 21 25.85 3.81 -32.27
C PHE A 21 24.49 4.08 -31.66
N SER A 22 23.73 5.05 -32.19
CA SER A 22 22.35 5.34 -31.74
C SER A 22 21.31 4.39 -32.35
N GLY A 23 21.74 3.40 -33.12
CA GLY A 23 20.91 2.38 -33.78
C GLY A 23 20.77 1.10 -32.95
N CYS A 24 21.02 1.12 -31.64
CA CYS A 24 20.63 0.00 -30.81
C CYS A 24 19.11 0.09 -30.59
N SER A 25 18.44 -0.64 -31.48
CA SER A 25 17.00 -0.88 -31.45
C SER A 25 16.50 -0.97 -30.03
N ALA A 26 15.63 -0.03 -29.64
CA ALA A 26 14.64 -0.28 -28.63
C ALA A 26 13.84 -1.49 -29.13
N VAL A 27 14.32 -2.69 -28.79
CA VAL A 27 13.49 -3.89 -28.86
C VAL A 27 12.32 -3.57 -27.96
N ASN A 28 11.20 -3.30 -28.59
CA ASN A 28 9.95 -3.03 -27.92
C ASN A 28 9.58 -4.30 -27.13
N ARG A 29 10.05 -4.38 -25.88
CA ARG A 29 9.73 -5.48 -24.96
C ARG A 29 8.23 -5.63 -24.69
N ALA A 30 7.44 -4.66 -25.16
CA ALA A 30 5.99 -4.72 -25.10
C ALA A 30 5.38 -5.79 -26.01
N ALA A 31 6.11 -6.31 -27.00
CA ALA A 31 5.56 -7.28 -27.96
C ALA A 31 5.83 -8.75 -27.60
N VAL A 32 6.63 -9.04 -26.54
CA VAL A 32 6.96 -10.43 -26.13
C VAL A 32 6.16 -10.90 -24.93
N PHE A 33 5.62 -9.99 -24.14
CA PHE A 33 4.62 -10.33 -23.13
C PHE A 33 3.26 -9.84 -23.62
N GLY A 34 2.59 -10.67 -24.40
CA GLY A 34 1.14 -10.64 -24.48
C GLY A 34 0.64 -10.89 -23.07
N THR A 35 0.48 -9.81 -22.28
CA THR A 35 -0.33 -9.86 -21.08
C THR A 35 -1.75 -10.07 -21.58
N ASN A 36 -2.15 -11.35 -21.67
CA ASN A 36 -3.54 -11.68 -21.83
C ASN A 36 -4.29 -10.90 -20.75
N GLY A 37 -5.23 -10.04 -21.13
CA GLY A 37 -6.04 -9.24 -20.20
C GLY A 37 -6.71 -10.09 -19.11
N ASN A 38 -6.71 -11.41 -19.28
CA ASN A 38 -7.18 -12.43 -18.37
C ASN A 38 -6.22 -12.67 -17.16
N GLU A 39 -4.90 -12.39 -17.28
CA GLU A 39 -3.98 -12.53 -16.13
C GLU A 39 -4.07 -11.35 -15.17
N THR A 40 -4.29 -10.15 -15.70
CA THR A 40 -4.47 -8.95 -14.86
C THR A 40 -5.80 -9.03 -14.11
N ALA A 41 -6.86 -9.49 -14.77
CA ALA A 41 -8.16 -9.75 -14.13
C ALA A 41 -8.05 -10.85 -13.06
N ARG A 42 -7.37 -11.96 -13.35
CA ARG A 42 -7.15 -13.05 -12.37
C ARG A 42 -6.36 -12.62 -11.14
N ARG A 43 -5.39 -11.70 -11.28
CA ARG A 43 -4.64 -11.18 -10.12
C ARG A 43 -5.49 -10.30 -9.21
N GLN A 44 -6.53 -9.65 -9.75
CA GLN A 44 -7.45 -8.84 -8.95
C GLN A 44 -8.39 -9.68 -8.09
N ASP A 45 -8.64 -10.94 -8.47
CA ASP A 45 -9.54 -11.84 -7.74
C ASP A 45 -8.82 -12.73 -6.72
N VAL A 46 -7.50 -12.58 -6.57
CA VAL A 46 -6.74 -13.33 -5.57
C VAL A 46 -6.91 -12.68 -4.20
N LEU A 47 -7.38 -13.47 -3.24
CA LEU A 47 -7.33 -13.07 -1.83
C LEU A 47 -5.89 -13.16 -1.33
N THR A 48 -5.34 -12.04 -0.92
CA THR A 48 -4.07 -11.97 -0.19
C THR A 48 -4.37 -11.73 1.28
N VAL A 49 -3.77 -12.51 2.15
CA VAL A 49 -3.83 -12.35 3.61
C VAL A 49 -2.42 -12.16 4.12
N GLU A 50 -2.17 -11.02 4.72
CA GLU A 50 -0.88 -10.67 5.33
C GLU A 50 -1.06 -10.59 6.85
N PHE A 51 -0.43 -11.50 7.59
CA PHE A 51 -0.32 -11.41 9.05
C PHE A 51 0.83 -10.46 9.38
N LEU A 52 0.50 -9.35 10.04
CA LEU A 52 1.49 -8.34 10.41
C LEU A 52 2.27 -8.80 11.65
N ASP A 53 3.58 -8.59 11.61
CA ASP A 53 4.43 -8.91 12.77
C ASP A 53 4.25 -7.85 13.87
N VAL A 54 3.33 -8.11 14.77
CA VAL A 54 3.01 -7.28 15.96
C VAL A 54 3.35 -8.01 17.28
N GLY A 55 4.24 -9.01 17.22
CA GLY A 55 4.65 -9.77 18.40
C GLY A 55 3.51 -10.58 19.00
N GLN A 56 3.29 -10.45 20.32
CA GLN A 56 2.20 -11.14 21.02
C GLN A 56 0.89 -10.32 20.92
N ALA A 57 0.41 -10.10 19.70
CA ALA A 57 -0.79 -9.34 19.39
C ALA A 57 -1.35 -9.80 18.04
N ASN A 58 -2.48 -9.25 17.60
CA ASN A 58 -3.09 -9.62 16.33
C ASN A 58 -3.30 -8.42 15.40
N ALA A 59 -2.88 -8.56 14.16
CA ALA A 59 -3.22 -7.68 13.06
C ALA A 59 -3.09 -8.43 11.73
N ALA A 60 -4.12 -8.42 10.90
CA ALA A 60 -4.11 -9.04 9.58
C ALA A 60 -4.71 -8.12 8.52
N LEU A 61 -3.97 -7.91 7.43
CA LEU A 61 -4.42 -7.12 6.29
C LEU A 61 -4.83 -8.07 5.15
N LEU A 62 -6.05 -7.91 4.67
CA LEU A 62 -6.62 -8.71 3.59
C LEU A 62 -6.90 -7.81 2.38
N THR A 63 -6.56 -8.29 1.19
CA THR A 63 -6.92 -7.62 -0.06
C THR A 63 -7.47 -8.61 -1.07
N CYS A 64 -8.54 -8.21 -1.76
CA CYS A 64 -9.13 -8.99 -2.85
C CYS A 64 -9.96 -8.07 -3.75
N GLY A 65 -9.87 -8.21 -5.06
CA GLY A 65 -10.70 -7.48 -6.00
C GLY A 65 -10.63 -5.94 -5.88
N GLY A 66 -9.48 -5.41 -5.45
CA GLY A 66 -9.32 -3.97 -5.19
C GLY A 66 -9.97 -3.48 -3.90
N LYS A 67 -10.43 -4.40 -3.05
CA LYS A 67 -10.95 -4.15 -1.70
C LYS A 67 -9.90 -4.47 -0.65
N SER A 68 -9.97 -3.77 0.47
CA SER A 68 -9.05 -3.93 1.59
C SER A 68 -9.78 -4.00 2.92
N LEU A 69 -9.30 -4.86 3.79
CA LEU A 69 -9.87 -5.11 5.11
C LEU A 69 -8.71 -5.31 6.10
N LEU A 70 -8.73 -4.58 7.20
CA LEU A 70 -7.85 -4.80 8.34
C LEU A 70 -8.63 -5.48 9.46
N ILE A 71 -8.11 -6.59 9.98
CA ILE A 71 -8.64 -7.27 11.17
C ILE A 71 -7.67 -7.05 12.31
N ASP A 72 -8.12 -6.38 13.35
CA ASP A 72 -7.37 -5.95 14.53
C ASP A 72 -6.15 -5.06 14.19
N GLY A 73 -5.51 -4.49 15.17
CA GLY A 73 -4.46 -3.49 15.01
C GLY A 73 -3.24 -3.66 15.90
N GLY A 74 -3.16 -4.77 16.66
CA GLY A 74 -2.10 -4.97 17.65
C GLY A 74 -2.28 -4.10 18.89
N ASN A 75 -1.21 -4.02 19.69
CA ASN A 75 -1.16 -3.13 20.86
C ASN A 75 -1.11 -1.66 20.44
N VAL A 76 -1.31 -0.75 21.38
CA VAL A 76 -1.15 0.70 21.16
C VAL A 76 0.20 1.04 20.51
N ALA A 77 1.28 0.42 20.98
CA ALA A 77 2.62 0.63 20.46
C ALA A 77 2.80 0.17 19.00
N ASP A 78 1.96 -0.73 18.49
CA ASP A 78 2.01 -1.26 17.13
C ASP A 78 1.31 -0.37 16.11
N GLY A 79 0.47 0.56 16.54
CA GLY A 79 -0.38 1.37 15.67
C GLY A 79 0.36 2.06 14.51
N ALA A 80 1.55 2.63 14.77
CA ALA A 80 2.36 3.24 13.73
C ALA A 80 2.93 2.21 12.73
N LYS A 81 3.27 1.01 13.19
CA LYS A 81 3.77 -0.10 12.35
C LYS A 81 2.66 -0.63 11.45
N VAL A 82 1.48 -0.88 12.02
CA VAL A 82 0.29 -1.34 11.30
C VAL A 82 -0.15 -0.30 10.27
N THR A 83 -0.23 0.97 10.65
CA THR A 83 -0.54 2.08 9.72
C THR A 83 0.41 2.10 8.53
N ARG A 84 1.71 1.93 8.77
CA ARG A 84 2.71 1.90 7.71
C ARG A 84 2.49 0.70 6.78
N ALA A 85 2.26 -0.48 7.33
CA ALA A 85 1.97 -1.68 6.54
C ALA A 85 0.73 -1.47 5.64
N VAL A 86 -0.37 -0.97 6.21
CA VAL A 86 -1.58 -0.64 5.45
C VAL A 86 -1.26 0.31 4.28
N ARG A 87 -0.52 1.40 4.54
CA ARG A 87 -0.18 2.41 3.52
C ARG A 87 0.75 1.91 2.41
N THR A 88 1.48 0.82 2.61
CA THR A 88 2.25 0.20 1.52
C THR A 88 1.36 -0.53 0.51
N VAL A 89 0.14 -0.87 0.90
CA VAL A 89 -0.79 -1.69 0.13
C VAL A 89 -1.96 -0.86 -0.41
N THR A 90 -2.49 0.09 0.39
CA THR A 90 -3.68 0.87 0.04
C THR A 90 -3.68 2.25 0.69
N ASP A 91 -4.31 3.21 0.02
CA ASP A 91 -4.53 4.56 0.55
C ASP A 91 -5.81 4.67 1.40
N ARG A 92 -6.65 3.64 1.40
CA ARG A 92 -7.89 3.57 2.19
C ARG A 92 -8.19 2.12 2.58
N LEU A 93 -8.88 1.94 3.69
CA LEU A 93 -9.48 0.67 4.07
C LEU A 93 -10.97 0.69 3.73
N ASP A 94 -11.45 -0.30 2.99
CA ASP A 94 -12.88 -0.48 2.80
C ASP A 94 -13.53 -0.92 4.11
N TYR A 95 -12.84 -1.76 4.87
CA TYR A 95 -13.32 -2.29 6.14
C TYR A 95 -12.21 -2.32 7.20
N VAL A 96 -12.61 -2.06 8.45
CA VAL A 96 -11.85 -2.38 9.65
C VAL A 96 -12.71 -3.29 10.52
N VAL A 97 -12.15 -4.38 11.00
CA VAL A 97 -12.81 -5.31 11.92
C VAL A 97 -12.06 -5.29 13.24
N ASN A 98 -12.77 -5.06 14.33
CA ASN A 98 -12.29 -5.31 15.67
C ASN A 98 -12.96 -6.58 16.22
N THR A 99 -12.14 -7.59 16.51
CA THR A 99 -12.67 -8.88 17.01
C THR A 99 -13.12 -8.79 18.45
N HIS A 100 -12.42 -8.05 19.31
CA HIS A 100 -12.79 -7.79 20.69
C HIS A 100 -11.94 -6.66 21.30
N GLY A 101 -12.31 -6.20 22.50
CA GLY A 101 -11.80 -4.97 23.10
C GLY A 101 -10.51 -5.10 23.92
N HIS A 102 -9.71 -6.16 23.83
CA HIS A 102 -8.42 -6.23 24.49
C HIS A 102 -7.36 -5.41 23.74
N GLU A 103 -6.37 -4.88 24.47
CA GLU A 103 -5.34 -4.01 23.91
C GLU A 103 -4.62 -4.63 22.72
N ASP A 104 -4.20 -5.90 22.85
CA ASP A 104 -3.44 -6.65 21.84
C ASP A 104 -4.20 -6.90 20.52
N HIS A 105 -5.45 -6.45 20.44
CA HIS A 105 -6.29 -6.48 19.25
C HIS A 105 -6.73 -5.07 18.80
N VAL A 106 -7.24 -4.26 19.72
CA VAL A 106 -7.85 -2.96 19.38
C VAL A 106 -6.87 -1.80 19.51
N GLY A 107 -5.80 -1.95 20.32
CA GLY A 107 -4.96 -0.85 20.77
C GLY A 107 -4.31 -0.02 19.65
N GLY A 108 -3.92 -0.64 18.54
CA GLY A 108 -3.33 0.06 17.40
C GLY A 108 -4.33 0.65 16.41
N LEU A 109 -5.62 0.27 16.49
CA LEU A 109 -6.64 0.72 15.54
C LEU A 109 -6.90 2.24 15.54
N PRO A 110 -6.89 2.96 16.68
CA PRO A 110 -7.03 4.42 16.68
C PRO A 110 -6.02 5.10 15.76
N ALA A 111 -4.74 4.73 15.86
CA ALA A 111 -3.69 5.31 15.02
C ALA A 111 -3.89 5.00 13.52
N VAL A 112 -4.44 3.84 13.18
CA VAL A 112 -4.77 3.49 11.79
C VAL A 112 -5.94 4.34 11.29
N VAL A 113 -7.03 4.44 12.04
CA VAL A 113 -8.23 5.23 11.70
C VAL A 113 -7.89 6.70 11.54
N ASP A 114 -7.01 7.23 12.38
CA ASP A 114 -6.54 8.60 12.27
C ASP A 114 -5.74 8.88 11.00
N ALA A 115 -5.03 7.89 10.52
CA ALA A 115 -4.09 8.05 9.42
C ALA A 115 -4.63 7.60 8.06
N VAL A 116 -5.59 6.67 8.02
CA VAL A 116 -6.11 6.02 6.81
C VAL A 116 -7.62 6.15 6.77
N PRO A 117 -8.23 6.66 5.70
CA PRO A 117 -9.68 6.69 5.54
C PRO A 117 -10.29 5.29 5.63
N VAL A 118 -11.35 5.14 6.44
CA VAL A 118 -12.08 3.88 6.65
C VAL A 118 -13.49 4.01 6.09
N GLY A 119 -13.91 3.04 5.28
CA GLY A 119 -15.26 3.00 4.70
C GLY A 119 -16.30 2.51 5.70
N GLN A 120 -16.00 1.43 6.40
CA GLN A 120 -16.89 0.83 7.40
C GLN A 120 -16.08 0.17 8.51
N ALA A 121 -16.51 0.32 9.75
CA ALA A 121 -15.99 -0.40 10.89
C ALA A 121 -17.01 -1.44 11.36
N ILE A 122 -16.53 -2.67 11.59
CA ILE A 122 -17.29 -3.79 12.11
C ILE A 122 -16.71 -4.12 13.48
N VAL A 123 -17.53 -4.12 14.50
CA VAL A 123 -17.09 -4.33 15.88
C VAL A 123 -17.79 -5.54 16.49
N SER A 124 -17.14 -6.16 17.45
CA SER A 124 -17.78 -7.22 18.24
C SER A 124 -19.07 -6.71 18.91
N PRO A 125 -20.15 -7.49 18.86
CA PRO A 125 -21.38 -7.14 19.56
C PRO A 125 -21.24 -7.25 21.08
N VAL A 126 -20.15 -7.83 21.57
CA VAL A 126 -19.89 -7.96 23.01
C VAL A 126 -19.39 -6.63 23.54
N THR A 127 -20.17 -6.03 24.41
CA THR A 127 -19.76 -4.79 25.10
C THR A 127 -18.58 -5.05 26.02
N THR A 128 -17.60 -4.16 25.98
CA THR A 128 -16.42 -4.20 26.84
C THR A 128 -16.25 -2.84 27.53
N ASP A 129 -15.77 -2.84 28.76
CA ASP A 129 -15.39 -1.63 29.48
C ASP A 129 -13.91 -1.29 29.33
N SER A 130 -13.32 -1.68 28.20
CA SER A 130 -11.93 -1.39 27.86
C SER A 130 -11.75 0.07 27.45
N GLU A 131 -10.74 0.73 27.99
CA GLU A 131 -10.33 2.09 27.56
C GLU A 131 -9.86 2.07 26.11
N TYR A 132 -9.13 1.06 25.68
CA TYR A 132 -8.64 0.90 24.30
C TYR A 132 -9.78 0.79 23.28
N TYR A 133 -10.86 0.12 23.67
CA TYR A 133 -12.04 0.04 22.82
C TYR A 133 -12.77 1.39 22.73
N ARG A 134 -12.85 2.15 23.84
CA ARG A 134 -13.41 3.51 23.83
C ARG A 134 -12.60 4.42 22.91
N ASP A 135 -11.27 4.41 23.05
CA ASP A 135 -10.36 5.20 22.18
C ASP A 135 -10.57 4.89 20.69
N PHE A 136 -10.79 3.63 20.35
CA PHE A 136 -11.09 3.23 18.97
C PHE A 136 -12.45 3.76 18.49
N VAL A 137 -13.49 3.64 19.30
CA VAL A 137 -14.83 4.16 18.95
C VAL A 137 -14.81 5.68 18.82
N ASP A 138 -14.09 6.37 19.69
CA ASP A 138 -13.92 7.83 19.64
C ASP A 138 -13.18 8.25 18.37
N ALA A 139 -12.09 7.56 18.01
CA ALA A 139 -11.36 7.80 16.76
C ALA A 139 -12.26 7.58 15.53
N LEU A 140 -13.12 6.57 15.53
CA LEU A 140 -14.10 6.37 14.46
C LEU A 140 -15.10 7.52 14.39
N ALA A 141 -15.61 7.98 15.53
CA ALA A 141 -16.57 9.07 15.62
C ALA A 141 -15.95 10.38 15.09
N ASP A 142 -14.71 10.69 15.44
CA ASP A 142 -13.98 11.87 14.97
C ASP A 142 -13.78 11.84 13.44
N ARG A 143 -13.79 10.68 12.82
CA ARG A 143 -13.72 10.49 11.37
C ARG A 143 -15.08 10.32 10.70
N GLY A 144 -16.16 10.42 11.46
CA GLY A 144 -17.53 10.27 10.96
C GLY A 144 -17.88 8.84 10.53
N VAL A 145 -17.18 7.84 11.05
CA VAL A 145 -17.42 6.42 10.78
C VAL A 145 -18.28 5.84 11.91
N THR A 146 -19.50 5.43 11.59
CA THR A 146 -20.37 4.75 12.54
C THR A 146 -20.09 3.25 12.51
N PRO A 147 -19.65 2.63 13.62
CA PRO A 147 -19.42 1.20 13.64
C PRO A 147 -20.74 0.42 13.59
N VAL A 148 -20.69 -0.77 13.01
CA VAL A 148 -21.78 -1.75 13.02
C VAL A 148 -21.37 -2.98 13.80
N ALA A 149 -22.32 -3.60 14.50
CA ALA A 149 -22.10 -4.87 15.17
C ALA A 149 -22.03 -6.00 14.12
N GLY A 150 -21.01 -6.87 14.24
CA GLY A 150 -20.81 -8.03 13.39
C GLY A 150 -21.51 -9.28 13.89
#